data_c71de8e5e204d6865f58b3792fc1c033
#
_entry.id   c71de8e5e204d6865f58b3792fc1c033
#
_cell.length_a   1.000
_cell.length_b   1.000
_cell.length_c   1.000
_cell.angle_alpha   90.00
_cell.angle_beta   90.00
_cell.angle_gamma   90.00
#
_symmetry.space_group_name_H-M   'P 1'
#
loop_
_entity.id
_entity.type
_entity.pdbx_description
1 polymer ?
#
loop_
_entity_poly.entity_id
_entity_poly.type
_entity_poly.pdbx_seq_one_letter_code
_entity_poly.pdbx_strand_id
1 'polypeptide(L)'
;MKVSAPDFSASTAHTPFPGSLQSAFLTALSNEFEAFDQKMGWSAAVYQNGMLWSDAIGLANESTPMTTSTPMAIMSTSKTFLSALILSQVDDGLYALDDLISVLLADHSDYQSADKSLIPDATVEQLLRMASGVQEVSKNSIEAYLQSLDPNWKPSDLFTLVSGPPIPPGTHNYTTPSSFLLGLVAEHKGGDNLHALYQSKFFEPLSLNAGLLPHIQTPANMPSTYADLAAYGGDPGWGNVQDVVFYRDLDYWEAEGRRSWAAAGMISTPESIARWGYELFSPNGSAVSANVRQQLIGSFRDPTQKAGGPWLYGMHIAMKEQRLSDGTIIETYGHPGGGSGATSALFYVPLLDVAIALQANTEDIFQRATCAGRGGLYSDEPWLSPSDCVAREIINAVNDQ
;
A
#
# COMPACT_ATOMS: atom_id res chain seq x y z
N MET A 1 -23.00 -8.45 2.13
CA MET A 1 -23.29 -8.48 0.65
C MET A 1 -22.24 -7.60 0.00
N LYS A 2 -21.59 -8.04 -1.09
CA LYS A 2 -20.61 -7.21 -1.81
C LYS A 2 -21.32 -6.08 -2.55
N VAL A 3 -20.75 -4.88 -2.51
CA VAL A 3 -21.20 -3.77 -3.34
C VAL A 3 -20.53 -3.79 -4.71
N SER A 4 -21.07 -3.04 -5.68
CA SER A 4 -20.43 -2.88 -6.99
C SER A 4 -19.05 -2.24 -6.84
N ALA A 5 -18.11 -2.67 -7.69
CA ALA A 5 -16.83 -1.97 -7.80
C ALA A 5 -17.05 -0.53 -8.28
N PRO A 6 -16.15 0.41 -7.90
CA PRO A 6 -16.17 1.74 -8.47
C PRO A 6 -15.87 1.71 -9.99
N ASP A 7 -16.26 2.74 -10.69
CA ASP A 7 -15.86 2.93 -12.10
C ASP A 7 -14.42 3.45 -12.15
N PHE A 8 -13.46 2.55 -12.35
CA PHE A 8 -12.03 2.89 -12.43
C PHE A 8 -11.67 3.71 -13.69
N SER A 9 -12.57 3.83 -14.67
CA SER A 9 -12.39 4.70 -15.84
C SER A 9 -12.88 6.13 -15.61
N ALA A 10 -13.61 6.38 -14.52
CA ALA A 10 -14.08 7.71 -14.18
C ALA A 10 -12.91 8.62 -13.82
N SER A 11 -12.70 9.68 -14.60
CA SER A 11 -11.68 10.70 -14.31
C SER A 11 -12.33 11.89 -13.61
N THR A 12 -11.68 12.37 -12.56
CA THR A 12 -12.05 13.66 -11.97
C THR A 12 -11.46 14.80 -12.79
N ALA A 13 -12.19 15.93 -12.91
CA ALA A 13 -11.68 17.12 -13.58
C ALA A 13 -10.36 17.58 -12.93
N HIS A 14 -9.34 17.76 -13.72
CA HIS A 14 -8.01 18.20 -13.30
C HIS A 14 -7.38 19.13 -14.33
N THR A 15 -6.36 19.86 -13.91
CA THR A 15 -5.51 20.66 -14.80
C THR A 15 -4.30 19.80 -15.20
N PRO A 16 -3.91 19.73 -16.49
CA PRO A 16 -2.71 19.01 -16.88
C PRO A 16 -1.46 19.78 -16.41
N PHE A 17 -0.40 19.06 -16.11
CA PHE A 17 0.93 19.66 -15.92
C PHE A 17 1.42 20.34 -17.21
N PRO A 18 2.38 21.29 -17.13
CA PRO A 18 3.07 21.82 -18.34
C PRO A 18 3.64 20.69 -19.21
N GLY A 19 3.59 20.85 -20.53
CA GLY A 19 3.99 19.79 -21.48
C GLY A 19 5.43 19.32 -21.31
N SER A 20 6.36 20.20 -20.89
CA SER A 20 7.75 19.84 -20.56
C SER A 20 7.82 18.85 -19.41
N LEU A 21 7.03 19.08 -18.35
CA LEU A 21 6.96 18.16 -17.21
C LEU A 21 6.31 16.84 -17.58
N GLN A 22 5.20 16.86 -18.34
CA GLN A 22 4.56 15.63 -18.80
C GLN A 22 5.54 14.75 -19.60
N SER A 23 6.34 15.37 -20.49
CA SER A 23 7.38 14.67 -21.26
C SER A 23 8.48 14.10 -20.37
N ALA A 24 8.90 14.85 -19.33
CA ALA A 24 9.91 14.37 -18.38
C ALA A 24 9.39 13.19 -17.55
N PHE A 25 8.14 13.23 -17.08
CA PHE A 25 7.51 12.15 -16.32
C PHE A 25 7.36 10.89 -17.15
N LEU A 26 6.92 11.01 -18.40
CA LEU A 26 6.84 9.88 -19.32
C LEU A 26 8.22 9.28 -19.60
N THR A 27 9.23 10.13 -19.78
CA THR A 27 10.62 9.68 -19.98
C THR A 27 11.13 8.92 -18.77
N ALA A 28 10.87 9.40 -17.56
CA ALA A 28 11.24 8.70 -16.33
C ALA A 28 10.62 7.29 -16.25
N LEU A 29 9.32 7.19 -16.51
CA LEU A 29 8.60 5.91 -16.52
C LEU A 29 9.15 4.97 -17.60
N SER A 30 9.32 5.47 -18.84
CA SER A 30 9.75 4.66 -19.98
C SER A 30 11.18 4.15 -19.84
N ASN A 31 12.11 4.98 -19.38
CA ASN A 31 13.50 4.58 -19.21
C ASN A 31 13.69 3.43 -18.24
N GLU A 32 12.98 3.47 -17.10
CA GLU A 32 13.05 2.39 -16.12
C GLU A 32 12.34 1.13 -16.62
N PHE A 33 11.19 1.28 -17.29
CA PHE A 33 10.48 0.16 -17.88
C PHE A 33 11.31 -0.57 -18.95
N GLU A 34 11.99 0.18 -19.82
CA GLU A 34 12.83 -0.40 -20.88
C GLU A 34 14.08 -1.08 -20.34
N ALA A 35 14.58 -0.64 -19.18
CA ALA A 35 15.72 -1.24 -18.50
C ALA A 35 15.40 -2.63 -17.89
N PHE A 36 14.12 -2.97 -17.79
CA PHE A 36 13.66 -4.25 -17.29
C PHE A 36 13.42 -5.22 -18.45
N ASP A 37 13.98 -6.42 -18.34
CA ASP A 37 13.82 -7.49 -19.34
C ASP A 37 12.38 -8.04 -19.38
N GLN A 38 11.59 -7.80 -18.35
CA GLN A 38 10.24 -8.33 -18.23
C GLN A 38 9.20 -7.32 -18.72
N LYS A 39 8.45 -7.71 -19.72
CA LYS A 39 7.42 -6.87 -20.38
C LYS A 39 6.09 -6.92 -19.65
N MET A 40 6.10 -6.55 -18.37
CA MET A 40 4.88 -6.39 -17.56
C MET A 40 4.26 -5.01 -17.80
N GLY A 41 3.22 -4.67 -17.07
CA GLY A 41 2.58 -3.38 -17.17
C GLY A 41 2.88 -2.51 -15.95
N TRP A 42 3.24 -1.27 -16.22
CA TRP A 42 3.42 -0.22 -15.22
C TRP A 42 2.45 0.91 -15.48
N SER A 43 2.00 1.54 -14.41
CA SER A 43 1.25 2.79 -14.48
C SER A 43 1.75 3.74 -13.39
N ALA A 44 1.75 5.04 -13.70
CA ALA A 44 2.21 6.08 -12.80
C ALA A 44 1.28 7.29 -12.85
N ALA A 45 1.25 8.04 -11.77
CA ALA A 45 0.60 9.34 -11.72
C ALA A 45 1.37 10.31 -10.82
N VAL A 46 1.26 11.60 -11.14
CA VAL A 46 1.77 12.72 -10.35
C VAL A 46 0.61 13.67 -10.07
N TYR A 47 0.44 14.04 -8.82
CA TYR A 47 -0.61 14.99 -8.41
C TYR A 47 -0.02 16.13 -7.59
N GLN A 48 -0.39 17.37 -7.93
CA GLN A 48 0.05 18.57 -7.25
C GLN A 48 -1.04 19.64 -7.34
N ASN A 49 -1.70 19.97 -6.26
CA ASN A 49 -2.65 21.08 -6.15
C ASN A 49 -3.65 21.18 -7.32
N GLY A 50 -4.33 20.08 -7.64
CA GLY A 50 -5.30 20.02 -8.74
C GLY A 50 -4.71 19.78 -10.14
N MET A 51 -3.39 19.79 -10.28
CA MET A 51 -2.73 19.29 -11.48
C MET A 51 -2.54 17.78 -11.38
N LEU A 52 -2.78 17.08 -12.50
CA LEU A 52 -2.61 15.63 -12.61
C LEU A 52 -1.92 15.29 -13.93
N TRP A 53 -0.96 14.39 -13.85
CA TRP A 53 -0.46 13.62 -14.97
C TRP A 53 -0.57 12.14 -14.63
N SER A 54 -0.89 11.33 -15.62
CA SER A 54 -0.83 9.87 -15.50
C SER A 54 -0.51 9.24 -16.85
N ASP A 55 0.19 8.12 -16.82
CA ASP A 55 0.48 7.32 -18.00
C ASP A 55 0.67 5.84 -17.61
N ALA A 56 0.64 4.96 -18.62
CA ALA A 56 0.83 3.53 -18.44
C ALA A 56 1.58 2.94 -19.63
N ILE A 57 2.39 1.92 -19.35
CA ILE A 57 3.25 1.26 -20.35
C ILE A 57 3.20 -0.25 -20.13
N GLY A 58 3.36 -1.02 -21.21
CA GLY A 58 3.38 -2.48 -21.17
C GLY A 58 1.97 -3.11 -21.17
N LEU A 59 1.83 -4.28 -20.56
CA LEU A 59 0.66 -5.14 -20.68
C LEU A 59 0.01 -5.44 -19.32
N ALA A 60 -1.32 -5.35 -19.29
CA ALA A 60 -2.14 -5.77 -18.13
C ALA A 60 -2.27 -7.31 -18.07
N ASN A 61 -2.19 -7.97 -19.22
CA ASN A 61 -2.14 -9.43 -19.36
C ASN A 61 -1.41 -9.77 -20.69
N GLU A 62 -1.47 -11.02 -21.13
CA GLU A 62 -0.73 -11.48 -22.32
C GLU A 62 -1.01 -10.65 -23.61
N SER A 63 -2.14 -9.97 -23.72
CA SER A 63 -2.56 -9.30 -24.94
C SER A 63 -3.21 -7.92 -24.76
N THR A 64 -3.54 -7.55 -23.52
CA THR A 64 -4.24 -6.29 -23.23
C THR A 64 -3.25 -5.25 -22.74
N PRO A 65 -3.17 -4.06 -23.36
CA PRO A 65 -2.33 -2.99 -22.86
C PRO A 65 -2.70 -2.58 -21.42
N MET A 66 -1.70 -2.22 -20.65
CA MET A 66 -1.91 -1.53 -19.38
C MET A 66 -2.44 -0.12 -19.63
N THR A 67 -3.37 0.33 -18.79
CA THR A 67 -3.91 1.69 -18.83
C THR A 67 -3.92 2.31 -17.45
N THR A 68 -4.04 3.62 -17.35
CA THR A 68 -4.17 4.33 -16.07
C THR A 68 -5.49 4.03 -15.35
N SER A 69 -6.47 3.45 -16.04
CA SER A 69 -7.74 2.99 -15.49
C SER A 69 -7.77 1.48 -15.17
N THR A 70 -6.67 0.76 -15.41
CA THR A 70 -6.57 -0.64 -14.99
C THR A 70 -6.50 -0.71 -13.45
N PRO A 71 -7.50 -1.30 -12.77
CA PRO A 71 -7.47 -1.41 -11.31
C PRO A 71 -6.39 -2.40 -10.89
N MET A 72 -5.55 -1.99 -9.95
CA MET A 72 -4.46 -2.83 -9.46
C MET A 72 -4.50 -2.94 -7.94
N ALA A 73 -4.05 -4.09 -7.42
CA ALA A 73 -3.81 -4.25 -6.00
C ALA A 73 -2.72 -3.27 -5.54
N ILE A 74 -3.03 -2.47 -4.53
CA ILE A 74 -2.08 -1.50 -3.97
C ILE A 74 -1.31 -2.06 -2.78
N MET A 75 -1.53 -3.31 -2.46
CA MET A 75 -0.82 -4.04 -1.44
C MET A 75 -0.68 -3.23 -0.13
N SER A 76 0.51 -3.18 0.46
CA SER A 76 0.73 -2.48 1.74
C SER A 76 0.54 -0.96 1.68
N THR A 77 0.45 -0.33 0.52
CA THR A 77 0.00 1.07 0.41
C THR A 77 -1.39 1.27 1.02
N SER A 78 -2.22 0.22 1.08
CA SER A 78 -3.50 0.18 1.80
C SER A 78 -3.41 0.61 3.27
N LYS A 79 -2.25 0.39 3.90
CA LYS A 79 -2.03 0.74 5.32
C LYS A 79 -2.13 2.24 5.59
N THR A 80 -1.86 3.07 4.59
CA THR A 80 -2.00 4.52 4.71
C THR A 80 -3.47 4.94 4.92
N PHE A 81 -4.41 4.24 4.27
CA PHE A 81 -5.85 4.44 4.49
C PHE A 81 -6.29 3.96 5.88
N LEU A 82 -5.79 2.81 6.32
CA LEU A 82 -6.09 2.29 7.66
C LEU A 82 -5.59 3.24 8.74
N SER A 83 -4.36 3.71 8.62
CA SER A 83 -3.77 4.67 9.55
C SER A 83 -4.60 5.96 9.62
N ALA A 84 -4.96 6.52 8.47
CA ALA A 84 -5.77 7.72 8.39
C ALA A 84 -7.15 7.54 9.03
N LEU A 85 -7.79 6.37 8.84
CA LEU A 85 -9.07 6.05 9.46
C LEU A 85 -8.95 5.94 10.98
N ILE A 86 -8.01 5.13 11.47
CA ILE A 86 -7.78 4.92 12.91
C ILE A 86 -7.50 6.26 13.61
N LEU A 87 -6.58 7.07 13.07
CA LEU A 87 -6.25 8.36 13.67
C LEU A 87 -7.41 9.37 13.57
N SER A 88 -8.23 9.29 12.52
CA SER A 88 -9.46 10.09 12.46
C SER A 88 -10.47 9.67 13.51
N GLN A 89 -10.66 8.38 13.76
CA GLN A 89 -11.54 7.88 14.81
C GLN A 89 -11.04 8.27 16.21
N VAL A 90 -9.73 8.30 16.41
CA VAL A 90 -9.10 8.84 17.64
C VAL A 90 -9.37 10.35 17.78
N ASP A 91 -9.21 11.12 16.71
CA ASP A 91 -9.45 12.57 16.68
C ASP A 91 -10.95 12.89 16.90
N ASP A 92 -11.84 12.03 16.41
CA ASP A 92 -13.29 12.07 16.63
C ASP A 92 -13.68 11.60 18.05
N GLY A 93 -12.74 11.12 18.88
CA GLY A 93 -12.93 10.74 20.28
C GLY A 93 -13.61 9.37 20.49
N LEU A 94 -13.59 8.48 19.50
CA LEU A 94 -14.18 7.14 19.62
C LEU A 94 -13.36 6.23 20.54
N TYR A 95 -12.07 6.44 20.63
CA TYR A 95 -11.12 5.78 21.51
C TYR A 95 -9.78 6.54 21.50
N ALA A 96 -8.83 6.12 22.35
CA ALA A 96 -7.51 6.74 22.46
C ALA A 96 -6.39 5.83 21.92
N LEU A 97 -5.23 6.41 21.61
CA LEU A 97 -4.07 5.66 21.11
C LEU A 97 -3.50 4.68 22.14
N ASP A 98 -3.65 4.97 23.43
CA ASP A 98 -3.20 4.15 24.55
C ASP A 98 -4.27 3.13 25.02
N ASP A 99 -5.45 3.11 24.42
CA ASP A 99 -6.45 2.08 24.71
C ASP A 99 -5.98 0.70 24.27
N LEU A 100 -6.22 -0.29 25.13
CA LEU A 100 -5.91 -1.70 24.87
C LEU A 100 -6.98 -2.34 23.96
N ILE A 101 -6.55 -3.18 23.04
CA ILE A 101 -7.47 -3.90 22.15
C ILE A 101 -8.43 -4.82 22.90
N SER A 102 -8.01 -5.38 24.04
CA SER A 102 -8.88 -6.21 24.89
C SER A 102 -10.06 -5.43 25.44
N VAL A 103 -9.89 -4.12 25.69
CA VAL A 103 -10.96 -3.21 26.14
C VAL A 103 -11.83 -2.81 24.95
N LEU A 104 -11.21 -2.41 23.84
CA LEU A 104 -11.93 -1.94 22.65
C LEU A 104 -12.78 -3.03 21.99
N LEU A 105 -12.35 -4.29 22.04
CA LEU A 105 -12.99 -5.45 21.43
C LEU A 105 -13.61 -6.42 22.49
N ALA A 106 -13.89 -5.92 23.71
CA ALA A 106 -14.39 -6.74 24.80
C ALA A 106 -15.70 -7.48 24.48
N ASP A 107 -16.56 -6.89 23.68
CA ASP A 107 -17.85 -7.42 23.23
C ASP A 107 -17.86 -7.88 21.75
N HIS A 108 -16.68 -7.88 21.07
CA HIS A 108 -16.55 -8.34 19.69
C HIS A 108 -16.44 -9.88 19.64
N SER A 109 -17.49 -10.56 19.16
CA SER A 109 -17.63 -12.02 19.21
C SER A 109 -16.46 -12.76 18.59
N ASP A 110 -16.01 -12.33 17.39
CA ASP A 110 -14.94 -13.00 16.64
C ASP A 110 -13.58 -12.79 17.32
N TYR A 111 -13.32 -11.60 17.88
CA TYR A 111 -12.12 -11.38 18.68
C TYR A 111 -12.14 -12.22 19.96
N GLN A 112 -13.30 -12.35 20.63
CA GLN A 112 -13.41 -13.14 21.85
C GLN A 112 -13.21 -14.65 21.59
N SER A 113 -13.57 -15.15 20.41
CA SER A 113 -13.38 -16.55 20.02
C SER A 113 -11.94 -16.88 19.58
N ALA A 114 -11.11 -15.89 19.27
CA ALA A 114 -9.73 -16.09 18.87
C ALA A 114 -8.84 -16.56 20.05
N ASP A 115 -7.77 -17.32 19.74
CA ASP A 115 -6.80 -17.75 20.74
C ASP A 115 -5.96 -16.58 21.27
N LYS A 116 -6.28 -16.15 22.49
CA LYS A 116 -5.59 -15.02 23.14
C LYS A 116 -4.13 -15.30 23.49
N SER A 117 -3.70 -16.57 23.47
CA SER A 117 -2.28 -16.90 23.67
C SER A 117 -1.39 -16.46 22.48
N LEU A 118 -2.00 -16.21 21.31
CA LEU A 118 -1.33 -15.76 20.10
C LEU A 118 -1.48 -14.25 19.87
N ILE A 119 -2.41 -13.59 20.57
CA ILE A 119 -2.72 -12.17 20.41
C ILE A 119 -2.33 -11.41 21.67
N PRO A 120 -1.24 -10.63 21.65
CA PRO A 120 -0.86 -9.81 22.79
C PRO A 120 -1.88 -8.69 23.01
N ASP A 121 -2.07 -8.31 24.27
CA ASP A 121 -2.89 -7.14 24.61
C ASP A 121 -2.10 -5.85 24.38
N ALA A 122 -2.18 -5.36 23.16
CA ALA A 122 -1.46 -4.20 22.68
C ALA A 122 -2.35 -2.96 22.64
N THR A 123 -1.74 -1.78 22.69
CA THR A 123 -2.43 -0.52 22.47
C THR A 123 -2.65 -0.25 20.97
N VAL A 124 -3.57 0.64 20.63
CA VAL A 124 -3.80 1.11 19.26
C VAL A 124 -2.50 1.68 18.66
N GLU A 125 -1.74 2.47 19.44
CA GLU A 125 -0.46 3.01 18.99
C GLU A 125 0.56 1.92 18.68
N GLN A 126 0.68 0.90 19.53
CA GLN A 126 1.59 -0.22 19.32
C GLN A 126 1.24 -0.99 18.03
N LEU A 127 -0.04 -1.17 17.73
CA LEU A 127 -0.47 -1.77 16.47
C LEU A 127 -0.12 -0.89 15.27
N LEU A 128 -0.43 0.41 15.31
CA LEU A 128 -0.08 1.36 14.25
C LEU A 128 1.43 1.39 13.97
N ARG A 129 2.26 1.28 15.01
CA ARG A 129 3.73 1.26 14.89
C ARG A 129 4.33 -0.10 14.57
N MET A 130 3.50 -1.12 14.29
CA MET A 130 3.97 -2.50 14.12
C MET A 130 4.82 -2.98 15.33
N ALA A 131 4.43 -2.61 16.53
CA ALA A 131 5.11 -2.94 17.78
C ALA A 131 4.18 -3.63 18.77
N SER A 132 3.14 -4.31 18.29
CA SER A 132 2.15 -5.01 19.09
C SER A 132 2.70 -6.29 19.75
N GLY A 133 3.74 -6.88 19.17
CA GLY A 133 4.28 -8.17 19.59
C GLY A 133 3.60 -9.37 18.92
N VAL A 134 2.51 -9.21 18.18
CA VAL A 134 1.90 -10.31 17.42
C VAL A 134 2.86 -10.79 16.33
N GLN A 135 2.99 -12.12 16.17
CA GLN A 135 3.84 -12.71 15.15
C GLN A 135 3.17 -12.66 13.77
N GLU A 136 3.97 -12.74 12.71
CA GLU A 136 3.45 -12.86 11.35
C GLU A 136 2.74 -14.21 11.17
N VAL A 137 1.86 -14.32 10.19
CA VAL A 137 1.28 -15.61 9.80
C VAL A 137 2.37 -16.54 9.32
N SER A 138 2.19 -17.84 9.52
CA SER A 138 3.16 -18.83 9.08
C SER A 138 3.39 -18.71 7.57
N LYS A 139 4.63 -18.93 7.13
CA LYS A 139 5.03 -18.82 5.72
C LYS A 139 4.27 -19.77 4.76
N ASN A 140 3.47 -20.69 5.28
CA ASN A 140 2.56 -21.47 4.46
C ASN A 140 1.38 -20.61 3.99
N SER A 141 1.69 -19.70 3.07
CA SER A 141 0.72 -18.87 2.39
C SER A 141 -0.42 -19.66 1.72
N ILE A 142 -0.19 -20.96 1.45
CA ILE A 142 -1.20 -21.88 0.90
C ILE A 142 -2.33 -22.12 1.89
N GLU A 143 -2.05 -22.37 3.18
CA GLU A 143 -3.11 -22.57 4.18
C GLU A 143 -3.95 -21.31 4.34
N ALA A 144 -3.31 -20.15 4.39
CA ALA A 144 -4.00 -18.87 4.43
C ALA A 144 -4.86 -18.63 3.18
N TYR A 145 -4.34 -19.00 2.01
CA TYR A 145 -5.07 -18.94 0.75
C TYR A 145 -6.26 -19.88 0.75
N LEU A 146 -6.06 -21.15 1.07
CA LEU A 146 -7.14 -22.16 1.11
C LEU A 146 -8.23 -21.76 2.12
N GLN A 147 -7.84 -21.24 3.27
CA GLN A 147 -8.76 -20.76 4.29
C GLN A 147 -9.58 -19.56 3.78
N SER A 148 -8.96 -18.66 3.03
CA SER A 148 -9.64 -17.48 2.47
C SER A 148 -10.62 -17.80 1.33
N LEU A 149 -10.59 -19.01 0.77
CA LEU A 149 -11.61 -19.49 -0.18
C LEU A 149 -12.94 -19.84 0.50
N ASP A 150 -12.97 -20.04 1.82
CA ASP A 150 -14.21 -20.31 2.54
C ASP A 150 -15.16 -19.09 2.43
N PRO A 151 -16.39 -19.25 1.93
CA PRO A 151 -17.35 -18.15 1.84
C PRO A 151 -17.75 -17.59 3.22
N ASN A 152 -17.52 -18.35 4.30
CA ASN A 152 -17.77 -17.93 5.68
C ASN A 152 -16.53 -17.30 6.34
N TRP A 153 -15.44 -17.12 5.60
CA TRP A 153 -14.21 -16.54 6.12
C TRP A 153 -14.47 -15.20 6.83
N LYS A 154 -13.77 -15.00 7.93
CA LYS A 154 -13.79 -13.79 8.73
C LYS A 154 -12.36 -13.29 8.95
N PRO A 155 -12.15 -11.98 9.14
CA PRO A 155 -10.83 -11.44 9.44
C PRO A 155 -10.13 -12.12 10.64
N SER A 156 -10.89 -12.53 11.64
CA SER A 156 -10.37 -13.22 12.83
C SER A 156 -9.78 -14.62 12.54
N ASP A 157 -10.13 -15.24 11.42
CA ASP A 157 -9.60 -16.56 11.05
C ASP A 157 -8.10 -16.50 10.78
N LEU A 158 -7.58 -15.31 10.36
CA LEU A 158 -6.16 -15.11 10.15
C LEU A 158 -5.33 -15.40 11.42
N PHE A 159 -5.87 -15.14 12.60
CA PHE A 159 -5.14 -15.35 13.85
C PHE A 159 -4.84 -16.83 14.15
N THR A 160 -5.58 -17.77 13.55
CA THR A 160 -5.28 -19.21 13.65
C THR A 160 -3.99 -19.60 12.93
N LEU A 161 -3.49 -18.73 12.05
CA LEU A 161 -2.31 -18.96 11.21
C LEU A 161 -1.05 -18.25 11.74
N VAL A 162 -1.16 -17.52 12.85
CA VAL A 162 -0.01 -16.85 13.48
C VAL A 162 1.07 -17.86 13.84
N SER A 163 2.32 -17.54 13.50
CA SER A 163 3.44 -18.50 13.50
C SER A 163 3.94 -18.92 14.88
N GLY A 164 3.48 -18.29 15.96
CA GLY A 164 3.92 -18.64 17.32
C GLY A 164 3.49 -17.63 18.39
N PRO A 165 3.95 -17.83 19.62
CA PRO A 165 3.62 -16.96 20.73
C PRO A 165 4.12 -15.54 20.49
N PRO A 166 3.44 -14.51 21.05
CA PRO A 166 3.83 -13.13 20.87
C PRO A 166 5.19 -12.84 21.49
N ILE A 167 5.89 -11.87 20.90
CA ILE A 167 7.04 -11.22 21.52
C ILE A 167 6.58 -10.04 22.40
N PRO A 168 7.41 -9.51 23.30
CA PRO A 168 7.02 -8.38 24.12
C PRO A 168 6.58 -7.18 23.27
N PRO A 169 5.43 -6.54 23.55
CA PRO A 169 5.01 -5.31 22.89
C PRO A 169 6.06 -4.20 23.04
N GLY A 170 6.14 -3.32 22.05
CA GLY A 170 7.12 -2.23 21.99
C GLY A 170 8.32 -2.53 21.07
N THR A 171 8.56 -3.79 20.70
CA THR A 171 9.55 -4.16 19.69
C THR A 171 8.93 -4.08 18.30
N HIS A 172 9.55 -3.32 17.39
CA HIS A 172 9.08 -3.25 16.01
C HIS A 172 9.17 -4.61 15.32
N ASN A 173 8.05 -5.08 14.82
CA ASN A 173 7.91 -6.31 14.05
C ASN A 173 6.77 -6.11 13.05
N TYR A 174 7.12 -5.89 11.79
CA TYR A 174 6.14 -5.66 10.73
C TYR A 174 5.33 -6.94 10.48
N THR A 175 4.02 -6.89 10.76
CA THR A 175 3.13 -8.07 10.65
C THR A 175 1.76 -7.73 10.10
N THR A 176 1.23 -8.63 9.28
CA THR A 176 -0.15 -8.58 8.76
C THR A 176 -1.21 -8.59 9.88
N PRO A 177 -1.11 -9.44 10.91
CA PRO A 177 -2.07 -9.49 12.02
C PRO A 177 -2.23 -8.17 12.78
N SER A 178 -1.19 -7.32 12.87
CA SER A 178 -1.32 -5.99 13.49
C SER A 178 -2.35 -5.11 12.77
N SER A 179 -2.34 -5.11 11.44
CA SER A 179 -3.33 -4.36 10.65
C SER A 179 -4.74 -4.96 10.74
N PHE A 180 -4.84 -6.29 10.86
CA PHE A 180 -6.14 -6.97 11.05
C PHE A 180 -6.77 -6.59 12.38
N LEU A 181 -6.00 -6.55 13.47
CA LEU A 181 -6.49 -6.09 14.77
C LEU A 181 -6.99 -4.64 14.71
N LEU A 182 -6.26 -3.75 14.03
CA LEU A 182 -6.71 -2.37 13.78
C LEU A 182 -7.99 -2.33 12.93
N GLY A 183 -8.09 -3.17 11.90
CA GLY A 183 -9.31 -3.28 11.09
C GLY A 183 -10.53 -3.67 11.93
N LEU A 184 -10.38 -4.67 12.83
CA LEU A 184 -11.46 -5.07 13.76
C LEU A 184 -11.85 -3.91 14.69
N VAL A 185 -10.88 -3.16 15.22
CA VAL A 185 -11.17 -1.98 16.05
C VAL A 185 -11.91 -0.93 15.23
N ALA A 186 -11.44 -0.63 14.01
CA ALA A 186 -12.06 0.36 13.14
C ALA A 186 -13.52 0.03 12.82
N GLU A 187 -13.82 -1.22 12.44
CA GLU A 187 -15.19 -1.67 12.16
C GLU A 187 -16.07 -1.62 13.42
N HIS A 188 -15.57 -2.17 14.52
CA HIS A 188 -16.33 -2.30 15.75
C HIS A 188 -16.70 -0.93 16.35
N LYS A 189 -15.75 0.02 16.37
CA LYS A 189 -15.98 1.36 16.90
C LYS A 189 -16.62 2.30 15.88
N GLY A 190 -16.36 2.09 14.59
CA GLY A 190 -16.96 2.87 13.50
C GLY A 190 -18.39 2.45 13.15
N GLY A 191 -18.80 1.23 13.53
CA GLY A 191 -20.17 0.74 13.37
C GLY A 191 -20.53 0.29 11.95
N ASP A 192 -19.57 0.13 11.07
CA ASP A 192 -19.75 -0.39 9.70
C ASP A 192 -18.51 -1.20 9.27
N ASN A 193 -18.62 -1.91 8.13
CA ASN A 193 -17.47 -2.61 7.57
C ASN A 193 -16.40 -1.64 7.04
N LEU A 194 -15.17 -2.11 6.99
CA LEU A 194 -13.99 -1.29 6.68
C LEU A 194 -14.10 -0.57 5.32
N HIS A 195 -14.70 -1.22 4.31
CA HIS A 195 -14.91 -0.58 3.01
C HIS A 195 -15.89 0.60 3.09
N ALA A 196 -17.01 0.43 3.79
CA ALA A 196 -18.00 1.49 3.95
C ALA A 196 -17.42 2.68 4.73
N LEU A 197 -16.60 2.41 5.75
CA LEU A 197 -15.88 3.46 6.49
C LEU A 197 -14.90 4.22 5.59
N TYR A 198 -14.13 3.52 4.75
CA TYR A 198 -13.26 4.18 3.76
C TYR A 198 -14.05 4.94 2.71
N GLN A 199 -15.16 4.37 2.21
CA GLN A 199 -16.01 5.00 1.22
C GLN A 199 -16.54 6.33 1.71
N SER A 200 -17.16 6.34 2.88
CA SER A 200 -17.76 7.55 3.45
C SER A 200 -16.74 8.61 3.88
N LYS A 201 -15.58 8.19 4.41
CA LYS A 201 -14.57 9.11 4.93
C LYS A 201 -13.63 9.64 3.85
N PHE A 202 -13.29 8.81 2.84
CA PHE A 202 -12.22 9.12 1.89
C PHE A 202 -12.65 9.01 0.42
N PHE A 203 -13.23 7.87 0.00
CA PHE A 203 -13.40 7.63 -1.44
C PHE A 203 -14.39 8.60 -2.06
N GLU A 204 -15.58 8.77 -1.48
CA GLU A 204 -16.60 9.68 -1.99
C GLU A 204 -16.16 11.16 -1.86
N PRO A 205 -15.74 11.66 -0.68
CA PRO A 205 -15.38 13.06 -0.53
C PRO A 205 -14.21 13.49 -1.42
N LEU A 206 -13.25 12.58 -1.64
CA LEU A 206 -12.06 12.86 -2.43
C LEU A 206 -12.19 12.37 -3.89
N SER A 207 -13.32 11.78 -4.28
CA SER A 207 -13.55 11.18 -5.59
C SER A 207 -12.44 10.20 -5.99
N LEU A 208 -12.08 9.27 -5.10
CA LEU A 208 -11.08 8.25 -5.33
C LEU A 208 -11.71 6.98 -5.89
N ASN A 209 -11.17 6.48 -6.98
CA ASN A 209 -11.53 5.18 -7.53
C ASN A 209 -10.73 4.10 -6.78
N ALA A 210 -11.25 3.65 -5.66
CA ALA A 210 -10.63 2.67 -4.78
C ALA A 210 -11.67 1.74 -4.17
N GLY A 211 -11.27 0.52 -3.83
CA GLY A 211 -12.14 -0.44 -3.18
C GLY A 211 -11.38 -1.47 -2.37
N LEU A 212 -12.05 -2.04 -1.38
CA LEU A 212 -11.51 -3.13 -0.55
C LEU A 212 -12.10 -4.45 -1.06
N LEU A 213 -11.27 -5.28 -1.67
CA LEU A 213 -11.67 -6.48 -2.41
C LEU A 213 -12.67 -7.41 -1.69
N PRO A 214 -12.55 -7.70 -0.38
CA PRO A 214 -13.53 -8.57 0.27
C PRO A 214 -14.97 -8.01 0.27
N HIS A 215 -15.13 -6.71 0.11
CA HIS A 215 -16.42 -6.02 0.24
C HIS A 215 -17.01 -5.55 -1.08
N ILE A 216 -16.22 -5.52 -2.16
CA ILE A 216 -16.67 -5.16 -3.49
C ILE A 216 -16.68 -6.36 -4.43
N GLN A 217 -17.44 -6.27 -5.51
CA GLN A 217 -17.31 -7.20 -6.63
C GLN A 217 -15.92 -7.04 -7.25
N THR A 218 -15.24 -8.14 -7.52
CA THR A 218 -13.94 -8.09 -8.20
C THR A 218 -14.11 -7.58 -9.62
N PRO A 219 -13.41 -6.51 -10.03
CA PRO A 219 -13.50 -5.99 -11.40
C PRO A 219 -13.07 -7.04 -12.43
N ALA A 220 -13.82 -7.15 -13.53
CA ALA A 220 -13.52 -8.11 -14.59
C ALA A 220 -12.22 -7.80 -15.35
N ASN A 221 -11.73 -6.56 -15.28
CA ASN A 221 -10.51 -6.07 -15.93
C ASN A 221 -9.30 -6.00 -14.97
N MET A 222 -9.32 -6.78 -13.88
CA MET A 222 -8.11 -6.96 -13.06
C MET A 222 -6.98 -7.51 -13.92
N PRO A 223 -5.75 -6.99 -13.78
CA PRO A 223 -4.61 -7.49 -14.54
C PRO A 223 -4.19 -8.88 -14.08
N SER A 224 -3.50 -9.60 -14.94
CA SER A 224 -2.68 -10.74 -14.51
C SER A 224 -1.48 -10.22 -13.74
N THR A 225 -1.02 -10.93 -12.71
CA THR A 225 0.15 -10.56 -11.95
C THR A 225 1.28 -11.57 -12.11
N TYR A 226 2.51 -11.10 -11.94
CA TYR A 226 3.70 -11.86 -12.26
C TYR A 226 4.73 -11.75 -11.14
N ALA A 227 5.27 -12.88 -10.71
CA ALA A 227 6.33 -12.92 -9.72
C ALA A 227 7.42 -13.91 -10.15
N ASP A 228 8.67 -13.57 -9.87
CA ASP A 228 9.78 -14.51 -9.99
C ASP A 228 9.82 -15.40 -8.72
N LEU A 229 9.31 -16.63 -8.84
CA LEU A 229 9.34 -17.58 -7.73
C LEU A 229 10.76 -17.98 -7.30
N ALA A 230 11.74 -17.88 -8.19
CA ALA A 230 13.13 -18.16 -7.84
C ALA A 230 13.66 -17.14 -6.82
N ALA A 231 13.17 -15.89 -6.85
CA ALA A 231 13.51 -14.86 -5.88
C ALA A 231 12.97 -15.16 -4.46
N TYR A 232 11.95 -15.99 -4.34
CA TYR A 232 11.38 -16.42 -3.04
C TYR A 232 12.05 -17.66 -2.44
N GLY A 233 13.20 -18.11 -2.99
CA GLY A 233 14.02 -19.18 -2.38
C GLY A 233 13.51 -20.60 -2.61
N GLY A 234 12.76 -20.82 -3.67
CA GLY A 234 12.30 -22.16 -4.08
C GLY A 234 10.84 -22.42 -3.78
N ASP A 235 10.34 -23.41 -4.44
CA ASP A 235 8.97 -23.88 -4.53
C ASP A 235 8.13 -23.68 -3.24
N PRO A 236 7.17 -22.74 -3.19
CA PRO A 236 6.17 -22.69 -2.13
C PRO A 236 5.06 -23.72 -2.35
N GLY A 237 5.29 -24.76 -3.14
CA GLY A 237 4.29 -25.77 -3.54
C GLY A 237 3.57 -25.46 -4.86
N TRP A 238 4.00 -24.43 -5.58
CA TRP A 238 3.38 -24.01 -6.85
C TRP A 238 4.10 -24.52 -8.10
N GLY A 239 5.19 -25.32 -7.93
CA GLY A 239 6.01 -25.87 -9.02
C GLY A 239 7.14 -24.95 -9.46
N ASN A 240 8.14 -25.52 -10.16
CA ASN A 240 9.24 -24.79 -10.79
C ASN A 240 8.71 -23.99 -11.98
N VAL A 241 8.17 -22.82 -11.76
CA VAL A 241 7.66 -21.98 -12.82
C VAL A 241 8.44 -20.67 -12.80
N GLN A 242 9.41 -20.56 -13.68
CA GLN A 242 9.91 -19.27 -14.13
C GLN A 242 8.77 -18.55 -14.85
N ASP A 243 8.51 -17.31 -14.54
CA ASP A 243 7.45 -16.48 -15.13
C ASP A 243 6.02 -16.97 -14.85
N VAL A 244 5.70 -17.18 -13.60
CA VAL A 244 4.33 -17.54 -13.22
C VAL A 244 3.43 -16.34 -13.39
N VAL A 245 2.46 -16.52 -14.28
CA VAL A 245 1.21 -15.77 -14.19
C VAL A 245 0.58 -16.16 -12.85
N PHE A 246 0.86 -15.39 -11.81
CA PHE A 246 0.43 -15.74 -10.48
C PHE A 246 -1.09 -15.82 -10.43
N TYR A 247 -1.80 -14.98 -11.19
CA TYR A 247 -3.25 -14.91 -11.06
C TYR A 247 -3.94 -14.41 -12.32
N ARG A 248 -4.63 -15.32 -12.97
CA ARG A 248 -5.56 -15.04 -14.06
C ARG A 248 -7.01 -15.04 -13.61
N ASP A 249 -7.25 -15.52 -12.39
CA ASP A 249 -8.56 -15.94 -11.94
C ASP A 249 -9.16 -14.91 -10.97
N LEU A 250 -10.40 -14.49 -11.22
CA LEU A 250 -11.11 -13.55 -10.37
C LEU A 250 -11.32 -14.12 -8.95
N ASP A 251 -11.48 -15.43 -8.84
CA ASP A 251 -11.63 -16.10 -7.53
C ASP A 251 -10.36 -15.94 -6.69
N TYR A 252 -9.21 -15.87 -7.34
CA TYR A 252 -7.96 -15.61 -6.66
C TYR A 252 -7.91 -14.20 -6.09
N TRP A 253 -8.28 -13.18 -6.86
CA TRP A 253 -8.32 -11.82 -6.36
C TRP A 253 -9.28 -11.66 -5.19
N GLU A 254 -10.36 -12.44 -5.18
CA GLU A 254 -11.27 -12.49 -4.04
C GLU A 254 -10.62 -13.10 -2.80
N ALA A 255 -9.92 -14.21 -2.96
CA ALA A 255 -9.18 -14.86 -1.89
C ALA A 255 -8.02 -13.98 -1.38
N GLU A 256 -7.27 -13.35 -2.29
CA GLU A 256 -6.22 -12.41 -1.93
C GLU A 256 -6.77 -11.22 -1.13
N GLY A 257 -7.90 -10.66 -1.57
CA GLY A 257 -8.55 -9.58 -0.85
C GLY A 257 -8.92 -9.95 0.59
N ARG A 258 -9.39 -11.19 0.82
CA ARG A 258 -9.69 -11.69 2.18
C ARG A 258 -8.42 -11.88 2.99
N ARG A 259 -7.42 -12.56 2.42
CA ARG A 259 -6.13 -12.83 3.06
C ARG A 259 -5.38 -11.55 3.43
N SER A 260 -5.54 -10.49 2.65
CA SER A 260 -4.83 -9.22 2.80
C SER A 260 -5.67 -8.16 3.52
N TRP A 261 -6.97 -8.21 3.41
CA TRP A 261 -7.98 -7.33 4.01
C TRP A 261 -7.45 -5.97 4.44
N ALA A 262 -7.49 -5.64 5.75
CA ALA A 262 -7.05 -4.35 6.30
C ALA A 262 -5.55 -4.05 6.05
N ALA A 263 -4.73 -5.07 5.83
CA ALA A 263 -3.29 -4.91 5.64
C ALA A 263 -2.90 -4.54 4.21
N ALA A 264 -3.62 -5.08 3.19
CA ALA A 264 -3.19 -4.98 1.79
C ALA A 264 -4.31 -5.25 0.77
N GLY A 265 -5.56 -5.40 1.19
CA GLY A 265 -6.66 -5.89 0.35
C GLY A 265 -7.30 -4.85 -0.58
N MET A 266 -6.75 -3.65 -0.70
CA MET A 266 -7.32 -2.60 -1.55
C MET A 266 -6.83 -2.70 -2.99
N ILE A 267 -7.71 -2.27 -3.91
CA ILE A 267 -7.39 -2.00 -5.30
C ILE A 267 -7.68 -0.54 -5.63
N SER A 268 -6.89 0.03 -6.53
CA SER A 268 -7.06 1.41 -6.97
C SER A 268 -6.33 1.68 -8.28
N THR A 269 -6.39 2.93 -8.76
CA THR A 269 -5.64 3.45 -9.91
C THR A 269 -4.49 4.35 -9.45
N PRO A 270 -3.44 4.56 -10.26
CA PRO A 270 -2.33 5.44 -9.90
C PRO A 270 -2.79 6.88 -9.64
N GLU A 271 -3.77 7.38 -10.41
CA GLU A 271 -4.34 8.72 -10.23
C GLU A 271 -4.96 8.90 -8.84
N SER A 272 -5.78 7.90 -8.42
CA SER A 272 -6.41 7.93 -7.11
C SER A 272 -5.39 7.84 -5.97
N ILE A 273 -4.31 7.06 -6.14
CA ILE A 273 -3.29 6.92 -5.12
C ILE A 273 -2.39 8.17 -5.04
N ALA A 274 -2.03 8.79 -6.16
CA ALA A 274 -1.30 10.06 -6.14
C ALA A 274 -2.14 11.17 -5.48
N ARG A 275 -3.42 11.27 -5.86
CA ARG A 275 -4.34 12.21 -5.19
C ARG A 275 -4.48 11.89 -3.70
N TRP A 276 -4.65 10.63 -3.32
CA TRP A 276 -4.69 10.21 -1.92
C TRP A 276 -3.46 10.68 -1.14
N GLY A 277 -2.25 10.47 -1.69
CA GLY A 277 -1.02 10.92 -1.04
C GLY A 277 -0.98 12.42 -0.80
N TYR A 278 -1.41 13.21 -1.78
CA TYR A 278 -1.52 14.66 -1.63
C TYR A 278 -2.55 15.03 -0.55
N GLU A 279 -3.76 14.50 -0.64
CA GLU A 279 -4.84 14.82 0.31
C GLU A 279 -4.52 14.39 1.75
N LEU A 280 -3.72 13.34 1.91
CA LEU A 280 -3.30 12.85 3.23
C LEU A 280 -2.18 13.70 3.84
N PHE A 281 -1.13 14.02 3.08
CA PHE A 281 0.10 14.58 3.62
C PHE A 281 0.28 16.08 3.39
N SER A 282 -0.27 16.65 2.31
CA SER A 282 -0.16 18.08 2.02
C SER A 282 -0.82 18.93 3.12
N PRO A 283 -0.21 20.06 3.51
CA PRO A 283 -0.89 21.01 4.38
C PRO A 283 -2.20 21.55 3.78
N ASN A 284 -2.35 21.47 2.44
CA ASN A 284 -3.56 21.86 1.71
C ASN A 284 -4.53 20.68 1.49
N GLY A 285 -4.14 19.48 1.89
CA GLY A 285 -4.96 18.28 1.73
C GLY A 285 -6.16 18.24 2.69
N SER A 286 -7.18 17.49 2.31
CA SER A 286 -8.47 17.45 2.99
C SER A 286 -8.86 16.07 3.54
N ALA A 287 -8.02 15.04 3.35
CA ALA A 287 -8.33 13.67 3.78
C ALA A 287 -8.50 13.55 5.31
N VAL A 288 -7.70 14.28 6.06
CA VAL A 288 -7.66 14.22 7.53
C VAL A 288 -7.52 15.62 8.13
N SER A 289 -7.81 15.74 9.43
CA SER A 289 -7.58 17.00 10.14
C SER A 289 -6.09 17.35 10.19
N ALA A 290 -5.79 18.64 10.43
CA ALA A 290 -4.41 19.09 10.62
C ALA A 290 -3.71 18.38 11.79
N ASN A 291 -4.46 18.04 12.86
CA ASN A 291 -3.96 17.30 14.00
C ASN A 291 -3.55 15.87 13.61
N VAL A 292 -4.40 15.15 12.90
CA VAL A 292 -4.10 13.80 12.41
C VAL A 292 -2.88 13.81 11.47
N ARG A 293 -2.82 14.77 10.55
CA ARG A 293 -1.67 14.93 9.65
C ARG A 293 -0.37 15.16 10.41
N GLN A 294 -0.42 16.01 11.42
CA GLN A 294 0.76 16.28 12.28
C GLN A 294 1.19 15.04 13.05
N GLN A 295 0.25 14.25 13.54
CA GLN A 295 0.55 12.98 14.21
C GLN A 295 1.21 11.98 13.24
N LEU A 296 0.68 11.84 12.02
CA LEU A 296 1.28 10.99 10.99
C LEU A 296 2.73 11.39 10.72
N ILE A 297 2.95 12.64 10.29
CA ILE A 297 4.28 13.15 9.94
C ILE A 297 5.23 13.12 11.16
N GLY A 298 4.72 13.41 12.35
CA GLY A 298 5.49 13.36 13.59
C GLY A 298 5.83 11.96 14.09
N SER A 299 5.28 10.90 13.47
CA SER A 299 5.43 9.53 13.96
C SER A 299 6.80 8.88 13.69
N PHE A 300 7.62 9.47 12.81
CA PHE A 300 8.94 8.94 12.39
C PHE A 300 10.09 9.26 13.35
N ARG A 301 9.82 9.73 14.56
CA ARG A 301 10.86 10.24 15.48
C ARG A 301 11.73 9.19 16.12
N ASP A 302 11.38 7.91 16.02
CA ASP A 302 12.20 6.83 16.56
C ASP A 302 13.06 6.18 15.47
N PRO A 303 14.36 6.50 15.40
CA PRO A 303 15.27 5.95 14.39
C PRO A 303 15.54 4.44 14.55
N THR A 304 15.08 3.83 15.64
CA THR A 304 15.18 2.38 15.84
C THR A 304 14.07 1.61 15.15
N GLN A 305 12.98 2.27 14.76
CA GLN A 305 11.85 1.68 14.05
C GLN A 305 12.11 1.67 12.53
N LYS A 306 13.04 0.81 12.11
CA LYS A 306 13.34 0.60 10.69
C LYS A 306 12.52 -0.57 10.15
N ALA A 307 11.75 -0.30 9.10
CA ALA A 307 10.95 -1.31 8.39
C ALA A 307 11.78 -2.20 7.44
N GLY A 308 13.04 -2.48 7.79
CA GLY A 308 13.97 -3.15 6.88
C GLY A 308 14.43 -2.23 5.73
N GLY A 309 15.74 -2.07 5.55
CA GLY A 309 16.28 -1.13 4.56
C GLY A 309 16.25 0.35 5.00
N PRO A 310 16.20 1.31 4.06
CA PRO A 310 16.35 2.74 4.31
C PRO A 310 15.07 3.42 4.82
N TRP A 311 13.97 2.68 4.98
CA TRP A 311 12.69 3.23 5.41
C TRP A 311 12.64 3.36 6.94
N LEU A 312 12.27 4.54 7.43
CA LEU A 312 11.78 4.71 8.79
C LEU A 312 10.28 4.41 8.81
N TYR A 313 9.82 3.73 9.85
CA TYR A 313 8.42 3.35 9.97
C TYR A 313 7.74 4.13 11.09
N GLY A 314 6.65 4.79 10.76
CA GLY A 314 5.79 5.51 11.68
C GLY A 314 4.51 4.73 12.01
N MET A 315 3.40 5.44 12.06
CA MET A 315 2.07 4.86 12.29
C MET A 315 1.46 4.33 10.98
N HIS A 316 1.83 3.13 10.55
CA HIS A 316 1.41 2.52 9.27
C HIS A 316 1.75 3.35 8.02
N ILE A 317 2.71 4.23 8.14
CA ILE A 317 3.31 4.99 7.06
C ILE A 317 4.83 4.85 7.11
N ALA A 318 5.48 5.06 5.98
CA ALA A 318 6.91 4.97 5.86
C ALA A 318 7.50 6.30 5.38
N MET A 319 8.69 6.64 5.84
CA MET A 319 9.47 7.78 5.39
C MET A 319 10.78 7.28 4.82
N LYS A 320 11.21 7.87 3.73
CA LYS A 320 12.50 7.60 3.08
C LYS A 320 13.18 8.88 2.69
N GLU A 321 14.47 8.97 2.96
CA GLU A 321 15.32 10.00 2.38
C GLU A 321 15.64 9.65 0.92
N GLN A 322 15.60 10.66 0.05
CA GLN A 322 15.99 10.54 -1.35
C GLN A 322 17.07 11.59 -1.66
N ARG A 323 18.08 11.17 -2.42
CA ARG A 323 19.10 12.08 -2.92
C ARG A 323 18.75 12.52 -4.33
N LEU A 324 18.68 13.82 -4.57
CA LEU A 324 18.44 14.41 -5.88
C LEU A 324 19.73 14.49 -6.71
N SER A 325 19.60 14.85 -7.99
CA SER A 325 20.70 14.93 -8.95
C SER A 325 21.74 16.02 -8.59
N ASP A 326 21.32 17.06 -7.88
CA ASP A 326 22.18 18.14 -7.36
C ASP A 326 22.85 17.79 -6.02
N GLY A 327 22.58 16.61 -5.46
CA GLY A 327 23.08 16.13 -4.18
C GLY A 327 22.20 16.48 -2.98
N THR A 328 21.12 17.24 -3.18
CA THR A 328 20.15 17.58 -2.12
C THR A 328 19.49 16.30 -1.58
N ILE A 329 19.38 16.17 -0.26
CA ILE A 329 18.66 15.09 0.40
C ILE A 329 17.27 15.61 0.81
N ILE A 330 16.24 14.91 0.40
CA ILE A 330 14.84 15.23 0.71
C ILE A 330 14.16 14.04 1.39
N GLU A 331 13.15 14.33 2.19
CA GLU A 331 12.27 13.32 2.76
C GLU A 331 11.08 13.04 1.83
N THR A 332 10.66 11.79 1.79
CA THR A 332 9.40 11.38 1.13
C THR A 332 8.57 10.56 2.11
N TYR A 333 7.26 10.79 2.14
CA TYR A 333 6.30 10.07 2.97
C TYR A 333 5.39 9.23 2.10
N GLY A 334 4.97 8.07 2.61
CA GLY A 334 4.04 7.21 1.89
C GLY A 334 4.11 5.78 2.40
N HIS A 335 4.03 4.83 1.50
CA HIS A 335 4.23 3.41 1.81
C HIS A 335 4.46 2.62 0.53
N PRO A 336 5.48 1.75 0.48
CA PRO A 336 5.61 0.77 -0.58
C PRO A 336 4.60 -0.37 -0.38
N GLY A 337 4.18 -1.00 -1.45
CA GLY A 337 3.33 -2.18 -1.42
C GLY A 337 3.87 -3.26 -2.33
N GLY A 338 3.89 -4.50 -1.90
CA GLY A 338 4.34 -5.63 -2.69
C GLY A 338 3.81 -6.95 -2.18
N GLY A 339 3.65 -7.87 -3.09
CA GLY A 339 3.18 -9.22 -2.84
C GLY A 339 2.23 -9.70 -3.94
N SER A 340 2.10 -11.01 -4.04
CA SER A 340 1.13 -11.64 -4.95
C SER A 340 1.30 -11.21 -6.42
N GLY A 341 2.53 -10.93 -6.84
CA GLY A 341 2.84 -10.49 -8.19
C GLY A 341 2.43 -9.04 -8.51
N ALA A 342 2.15 -8.23 -7.51
CA ALA A 342 1.82 -6.82 -7.67
C ALA A 342 2.74 -5.93 -6.84
N THR A 343 3.00 -4.75 -7.35
CA THR A 343 3.76 -3.70 -6.67
C THR A 343 3.01 -2.39 -6.72
N SER A 344 3.11 -1.62 -5.65
CA SER A 344 2.72 -0.21 -5.61
C SER A 344 3.74 0.60 -4.83
N ALA A 345 3.79 1.89 -5.09
CA ALA A 345 4.56 2.82 -4.29
C ALA A 345 3.85 4.18 -4.26
N LEU A 346 3.77 4.75 -3.09
CA LEU A 346 3.29 6.12 -2.87
C LEU A 346 4.43 6.94 -2.27
N PHE A 347 4.73 8.07 -2.90
CA PHE A 347 5.68 9.07 -2.43
C PHE A 347 5.00 10.44 -2.39
N TYR A 348 4.96 11.06 -1.23
CA TYR A 348 4.65 12.47 -1.09
C TYR A 348 5.93 13.21 -0.73
N VAL A 349 6.20 14.30 -1.42
CA VAL A 349 7.41 15.12 -1.28
C VAL A 349 7.04 16.45 -0.62
N PRO A 350 7.27 16.64 0.68
CA PRO A 350 6.87 17.88 1.39
C PRO A 350 7.50 19.15 0.81
N LEU A 351 8.77 19.05 0.38
CA LEU A 351 9.51 20.19 -0.15
C LEU A 351 8.84 20.79 -1.39
N LEU A 352 8.23 19.95 -2.22
CA LEU A 352 7.64 20.33 -3.50
C LEU A 352 6.11 20.31 -3.48
N ASP A 353 5.50 19.85 -2.38
CA ASP A 353 4.06 19.62 -2.23
C ASP A 353 3.48 18.80 -3.39
N VAL A 354 4.15 17.69 -3.74
CA VAL A 354 3.78 16.80 -4.84
C VAL A 354 3.66 15.37 -4.35
N ALA A 355 2.68 14.64 -4.88
CA ALA A 355 2.52 13.21 -4.66
C ALA A 355 2.72 12.42 -5.95
N ILE A 356 3.40 11.28 -5.84
CA ILE A 356 3.72 10.37 -6.95
C ILE A 356 3.26 8.99 -6.57
N ALA A 357 2.54 8.32 -7.47
CA ALA A 357 2.15 6.94 -7.32
C ALA A 357 2.65 6.11 -8.50
N LEU A 358 3.12 4.90 -8.19
CA LEU A 358 3.47 3.89 -9.17
C LEU A 358 2.76 2.59 -8.83
N GLN A 359 2.38 1.86 -9.86
CA GLN A 359 1.80 0.53 -9.76
C GLN A 359 2.36 -0.35 -10.87
N ALA A 360 2.61 -1.63 -10.55
CA ALA A 360 3.05 -2.62 -11.52
C ALA A 360 2.38 -3.96 -11.22
N ASN A 361 2.07 -4.73 -12.27
CA ASN A 361 1.58 -6.09 -12.13
C ASN A 361 2.72 -7.12 -12.06
N THR A 362 3.83 -6.73 -11.41
CA THR A 362 4.98 -7.58 -11.10
C THR A 362 5.57 -7.21 -9.74
N GLU A 363 6.17 -8.18 -9.04
CA GLU A 363 6.95 -7.93 -7.82
C GLU A 363 8.42 -7.58 -8.11
N ASP A 364 8.89 -7.72 -9.33
CA ASP A 364 10.29 -7.47 -9.71
C ASP A 364 10.71 -6.02 -9.50
N ILE A 365 9.74 -5.10 -9.48
CA ILE A 365 9.97 -3.68 -9.20
C ILE A 365 10.55 -3.42 -7.80
N PHE A 366 10.49 -4.37 -6.86
CA PHE A 366 11.21 -4.30 -5.58
C PHE A 366 12.64 -4.82 -5.67
N GLN A 367 13.06 -5.35 -6.81
CA GLN A 367 14.45 -5.76 -6.99
C GLN A 367 15.35 -4.54 -7.06
N ARG A 368 16.61 -4.77 -6.74
CA ARG A 368 17.63 -3.73 -6.76
C ARG A 368 17.78 -3.13 -8.16
N ALA A 369 17.61 -1.82 -8.26
CA ALA A 369 17.82 -1.06 -9.47
C ALA A 369 19.05 -0.16 -9.38
N THR A 370 19.60 0.18 -10.55
CA THR A 370 20.71 1.13 -10.68
C THR A 370 20.27 2.47 -11.25
N CYS A 371 18.96 2.69 -11.40
CA CYS A 371 18.37 3.82 -12.10
C CYS A 371 18.91 3.97 -13.53
N ALA A 372 18.15 3.50 -14.51
CA ALA A 372 18.54 3.41 -15.92
C ALA A 372 19.16 4.71 -16.45
N GLY A 373 20.30 4.60 -17.12
CA GLY A 373 20.99 5.74 -17.75
C GLY A 373 21.72 6.71 -16.80
N ARG A 374 21.72 6.48 -15.50
CA ARG A 374 22.34 7.37 -14.50
C ARG A 374 23.60 6.77 -13.87
N GLY A 375 24.25 5.82 -14.50
CA GLY A 375 25.36 5.05 -13.98
C GLY A 375 26.30 5.83 -13.05
N GLY A 376 26.42 5.37 -11.81
CA GLY A 376 27.29 5.92 -10.80
C GLY A 376 26.69 7.00 -9.89
N LEU A 377 25.66 7.74 -10.30
CA LEU A 377 25.05 8.79 -9.46
C LEU A 377 24.42 8.25 -8.17
N TYR A 378 23.92 7.00 -8.21
CA TYR A 378 23.23 6.35 -7.09
C TYR A 378 23.87 4.99 -6.73
N SER A 379 25.12 4.76 -7.13
CA SER A 379 25.82 3.48 -6.94
C SER A 379 26.06 3.13 -5.48
N ASP A 380 26.06 4.12 -4.59
CA ASP A 380 26.21 3.99 -3.15
C ASP A 380 24.89 3.76 -2.41
N GLU A 381 23.76 3.73 -3.13
CA GLU A 381 22.44 3.48 -2.57
C GLU A 381 21.94 2.07 -2.92
N PRO A 382 22.30 1.04 -2.14
CA PRO A 382 22.07 -0.37 -2.50
C PRO A 382 20.60 -0.81 -2.44
N TRP A 383 19.70 0.07 -2.02
CA TRP A 383 18.29 -0.23 -1.74
C TRP A 383 17.31 0.47 -2.70
N LEU A 384 17.80 1.01 -3.81
CA LEU A 384 16.91 1.60 -4.81
C LEU A 384 16.13 0.50 -5.52
N SER A 385 14.83 0.69 -5.58
CA SER A 385 13.92 -0.05 -6.47
C SER A 385 13.70 0.74 -7.76
N PRO A 386 13.18 0.12 -8.82
CA PRO A 386 12.75 0.84 -10.02
C PRO A 386 11.72 1.93 -9.72
N SER A 387 10.81 1.71 -8.78
CA SER A 387 9.88 2.74 -8.31
C SER A 387 10.58 3.95 -7.74
N ASP A 388 11.65 3.75 -6.96
CA ASP A 388 12.47 4.85 -6.42
C ASP A 388 13.14 5.63 -7.54
N CYS A 389 13.60 4.95 -8.58
CA CYS A 389 14.25 5.59 -9.73
C CYS A 389 13.26 6.47 -10.50
N VAL A 390 12.08 5.94 -10.83
CA VAL A 390 11.03 6.73 -11.52
C VAL A 390 10.62 7.94 -10.66
N ALA A 391 10.34 7.70 -9.36
CA ALA A 391 9.95 8.78 -8.46
C ALA A 391 11.03 9.87 -8.37
N ARG A 392 12.30 9.49 -8.28
CA ARG A 392 13.44 10.42 -8.18
C ARG A 392 13.60 11.27 -9.44
N GLU A 393 13.47 10.68 -10.63
CA GLU A 393 13.52 11.44 -11.89
C GLU A 393 12.34 12.42 -12.02
N ILE A 394 11.15 12.01 -11.59
CA ILE A 394 9.98 12.89 -11.53
C ILE A 394 10.24 14.04 -10.54
N ILE A 395 10.78 13.75 -9.36
CA ILE A 395 11.11 14.77 -8.34
C ILE A 395 12.15 15.75 -8.87
N ASN A 396 13.22 15.26 -9.51
CA ASN A 396 14.22 16.12 -10.14
C ASN A 396 13.56 17.06 -11.17
N ALA A 397 12.70 16.54 -12.05
CA ALA A 397 12.02 17.33 -13.06
C ALA A 397 11.12 18.42 -12.47
N VAL A 398 10.47 18.16 -11.34
CA VAL A 398 9.67 19.17 -10.63
C VAL A 398 10.55 20.18 -9.91
N ASN A 399 11.67 19.75 -9.32
CA ASN A 399 12.60 20.61 -8.58
C ASN A 399 13.35 21.58 -9.50
N ASP A 400 13.56 21.22 -10.77
CA ASP A 400 14.29 22.03 -11.75
C ASP A 400 13.42 23.14 -12.41
N GLN A 401 12.14 23.31 -12.00
CA GLN A 401 11.23 24.36 -12.50
C GLN A 401 11.41 25.68 -11.72
#